data_6ae3a4243d15e4306f71e3c3487f8072
#
_entry.id   6ae3a4243d15e4306f71e3c3487f8072
#
_cell.length_a   1.000
_cell.length_b   1.000
_cell.length_c   1.000
_cell.angle_alpha   90.00
_cell.angle_beta   90.00
_cell.angle_gamma   90.00
#
_symmetry.space_group_name_H-M   'P 1'
#
loop_
_entity.id
_entity.type
_entity.pdbx_description
1 polymer ?
#
loop_
_entity_poly.entity_id
_entity_poly.type
_entity_poly.pdbx_seq_one_letter_code
_entity_poly.pdbx_strand_id
1 'polypeptide(L)'
;LQILTKDNWENEASKMASLPSTDRTSRQLRRALFSGAVDVKIDSAGRVQIPENLRAYSGIDINEEVTVTGSGPVVEVWSTRSWKKIQNEADQAFANINEVKG
;
A
#
# COMPACT_ATOMS: atom_id res chain seq x y z
N LEU A 1 -1.79 0.35 -3.20
CA LEU A 1 -0.55 -0.21 -3.72
C LEU A 1 0.65 0.32 -2.94
N GLN A 2 1.51 -0.57 -2.50
CA GLN A 2 2.72 -0.22 -1.74
C GLN A 2 3.96 -0.57 -2.55
N ILE A 3 4.96 0.32 -2.49
CA ILE A 3 6.27 0.10 -3.08
C ILE A 3 7.28 0.06 -1.94
N LEU A 4 8.04 -1.03 -1.86
CA LEU A 4 9.04 -1.25 -0.82
C LEU A 4 10.40 -1.46 -1.47
N THR A 5 11.46 -1.07 -0.77
CA THR A 5 12.81 -1.51 -1.14
C THR A 5 12.92 -3.01 -0.89
N LYS A 6 13.91 -3.65 -1.52
CA LYS A 6 14.17 -5.07 -1.31
C LYS A 6 14.41 -5.39 0.16
N ASP A 7 15.17 -4.56 0.85
CA ASP A 7 15.48 -4.75 2.27
C ASP A 7 14.22 -4.68 3.14
N ASN A 8 13.36 -3.70 2.90
CA ASN A 8 12.09 -3.56 3.62
C ASN A 8 11.15 -4.72 3.31
N TRP A 9 11.12 -5.19 2.07
CA TRP A 9 10.34 -6.35 1.69
C TRP A 9 10.81 -7.61 2.44
N GLU A 10 12.11 -7.84 2.52
CA GLU A 10 12.67 -8.97 3.25
C GLU A 10 12.32 -8.91 4.74
N ASN A 11 12.33 -7.73 5.34
CA ASN A 11 11.90 -7.53 6.73
C ASN A 11 10.43 -7.88 6.92
N GLU A 12 9.57 -7.41 6.04
CA GLU A 12 8.12 -7.73 6.09
C GLU A 12 7.87 -9.22 5.87
N ALA A 13 8.56 -9.82 4.91
CA ALA A 13 8.46 -11.24 4.63
C ALA A 13 8.90 -12.10 5.83
N SER A 14 9.98 -11.69 6.52
CA SER A 14 10.46 -12.36 7.72
C SER A 14 9.44 -12.28 8.86
N LYS A 15 8.84 -11.12 9.07
CA LYS A 15 7.78 -10.94 10.06
C LYS A 15 6.59 -11.86 9.78
N MET A 16 6.18 -11.94 8.53
CA MET A 16 5.06 -12.80 8.14
C MET A 16 5.40 -14.28 8.28
N ALA A 17 6.64 -14.67 7.98
CA ALA A 17 7.10 -16.04 8.13
C ALA A 17 7.16 -16.48 9.60
N SER A 18 7.30 -15.56 10.55
CA SER A 18 7.33 -15.84 11.97
C SER A 18 5.94 -16.03 12.58
N LEU A 19 4.87 -15.74 11.84
CA LEU A 19 3.50 -15.94 12.31
C LEU A 19 3.19 -17.46 12.44
N PRO A 20 2.34 -17.84 13.43
CA PRO A 20 2.00 -19.25 13.60
C PRO A 20 1.33 -19.84 12.36
N SER A 21 1.87 -20.95 11.86
CA SER A 21 1.31 -21.63 10.69
C SER A 21 -0.02 -22.35 10.98
N THR A 22 -0.34 -22.53 12.26
CA THR A 22 -1.59 -23.16 12.70
C THR A 22 -2.76 -22.19 12.72
N ASP A 23 -2.50 -20.89 12.69
CA ASP A 23 -3.53 -19.86 12.68
C ASP A 23 -4.01 -19.61 11.24
N ARG A 24 -5.32 -19.80 11.02
CA ARG A 24 -5.94 -19.61 9.71
C ARG A 24 -5.76 -18.18 9.19
N THR A 25 -5.97 -17.20 10.04
CA THR A 25 -5.83 -15.77 9.68
C THR A 25 -4.39 -15.46 9.26
N SER A 26 -3.41 -15.96 9.99
CA SER A 26 -1.99 -15.78 9.65
C SER A 26 -1.63 -16.40 8.31
N ARG A 27 -2.18 -17.60 8.01
CA ARG A 27 -1.98 -18.24 6.70
C ARG A 27 -2.59 -17.45 5.57
N GLN A 28 -3.78 -16.88 5.76
CA GLN A 28 -4.46 -16.05 4.76
C GLN A 28 -3.68 -14.77 4.49
N LEU A 29 -3.21 -14.09 5.53
CA LEU A 29 -2.39 -12.88 5.41
C LEU A 29 -1.08 -13.16 4.66
N ARG A 30 -0.43 -14.27 4.99
CA ARG A 30 0.81 -14.69 4.34
C ARG A 30 0.60 -14.94 2.85
N ARG A 31 -0.46 -15.65 2.49
CA ARG A 31 -0.78 -15.90 1.08
C ARG A 31 -1.06 -14.61 0.32
N ALA A 32 -1.84 -13.71 0.90
CA ALA A 32 -2.16 -12.42 0.28
C ALA A 32 -0.91 -11.60 0.03
N LEU A 33 0.00 -11.54 1.02
CA LEU A 33 1.23 -10.78 0.89
C LEU A 33 2.15 -11.35 -0.19
N PHE A 34 2.42 -12.66 -0.14
CA PHE A 34 3.37 -13.28 -1.06
C PHE A 34 2.83 -13.43 -2.48
N SER A 35 1.55 -13.70 -2.65
CA SER A 35 0.97 -13.84 -3.99
C SER A 35 0.81 -12.51 -4.73
N GLY A 36 0.69 -11.42 -3.99
CA GLY A 36 0.52 -10.08 -4.57
C GLY A 36 1.82 -9.32 -4.82
N ALA A 37 2.96 -9.85 -4.40
CA ALA A 37 4.24 -9.14 -4.53
C ALA A 37 4.89 -9.42 -5.89
N VAL A 38 5.37 -8.36 -6.54
CA VAL A 38 6.06 -8.43 -7.83
C VAL A 38 7.31 -7.56 -7.77
N ASP A 39 8.44 -8.08 -8.23
CA ASP A 39 9.65 -7.29 -8.36
C ASP A 39 9.54 -6.36 -9.57
N VAL A 40 9.86 -5.10 -9.37
CA VAL A 40 9.92 -4.11 -10.45
C VAL A 40 11.23 -3.35 -10.37
N LYS A 41 11.69 -2.82 -11.49
CA LYS A 41 12.88 -1.99 -11.56
C LYS A 41 12.51 -0.55 -11.86
N ILE A 42 13.23 0.37 -11.23
CA ILE A 42 13.14 1.79 -11.57
C ILE A 42 14.06 2.02 -12.79
N ASP A 43 13.52 2.60 -13.86
CA ASP A 43 14.33 2.87 -15.04
C ASP A 43 15.24 4.10 -14.84
N SER A 44 16.07 4.42 -15.83
CA SER A 44 17.02 5.53 -15.75
C SER A 44 16.34 6.90 -15.65
N ALA A 45 15.08 7.00 -16.05
CA ALA A 45 14.27 8.23 -15.91
C ALA A 45 13.49 8.29 -14.60
N GLY A 46 13.65 7.30 -13.72
CA GLY A 46 12.95 7.23 -12.45
C GLY A 46 11.52 6.70 -12.55
N ARG A 47 11.19 6.00 -13.63
CA ARG A 47 9.84 5.46 -13.86
C ARG A 47 9.77 3.99 -13.43
N VAL A 48 8.60 3.62 -12.93
CA VAL A 48 8.26 2.24 -12.55
C VAL A 48 7.04 1.81 -13.34
N GLN A 49 7.13 0.65 -14.00
CA GLN A 49 5.96 0.08 -14.68
C GLN A 49 5.21 -0.82 -13.69
N ILE A 50 3.96 -0.46 -13.42
CA ILE A 50 3.10 -1.23 -12.52
C ILE A 50 2.36 -2.28 -13.36
N PRO A 51 2.48 -3.59 -13.04
CA PRO A 51 1.77 -4.64 -13.77
C PRO A 51 0.26 -4.46 -13.73
N GLU A 52 -0.39 -4.90 -14.82
CA GLU A 52 -1.84 -4.74 -14.99
C GLU A 52 -2.64 -5.34 -13.82
N ASN A 53 -2.26 -6.51 -13.34
CA ASN A 53 -2.97 -7.17 -12.25
C ASN A 53 -2.89 -6.35 -10.94
N LEU A 54 -1.78 -5.68 -10.67
CA LEU A 54 -1.65 -4.82 -9.50
C LEU A 54 -2.41 -3.51 -9.68
N ARG A 55 -2.46 -2.96 -10.90
CA ARG A 55 -3.30 -1.80 -11.19
C ARG A 55 -4.78 -2.12 -10.98
N ALA A 56 -5.24 -3.25 -11.50
CA ALA A 56 -6.61 -3.71 -11.34
C ALA A 56 -6.97 -3.93 -9.87
N TYR A 57 -6.09 -4.58 -9.14
CA TYR A 57 -6.28 -4.82 -7.69
C TYR A 57 -6.38 -3.51 -6.91
N SER A 58 -5.59 -2.51 -7.30
CA SER A 58 -5.53 -1.20 -6.62
C SER A 58 -6.62 -0.23 -7.09
N GLY A 59 -7.41 -0.60 -8.10
CA GLY A 59 -8.42 0.28 -8.66
C GLY A 59 -7.83 1.46 -9.44
N ILE A 60 -6.66 1.28 -10.04
CA ILE A 60 -5.97 2.32 -10.82
C ILE A 60 -6.10 1.97 -12.31
N ASP A 61 -6.81 2.81 -13.05
CA ASP A 61 -6.97 2.66 -14.49
C ASP A 61 -5.77 3.29 -15.22
N ILE A 62 -5.55 2.84 -16.46
CA ILE A 62 -4.51 3.42 -17.30
C ILE A 62 -4.81 4.91 -17.56
N ASN A 63 -3.79 5.75 -17.58
CA ASN A 63 -3.91 7.21 -17.70
C ASN A 63 -4.68 7.89 -16.58
N GLU A 64 -4.98 7.19 -15.50
CA GLU A 64 -5.61 7.78 -14.32
C GLU A 64 -4.54 8.51 -13.50
N GLU A 65 -4.94 9.64 -12.92
CA GLU A 65 -4.11 10.38 -11.98
C GLU A 65 -3.93 9.59 -10.68
N VAL A 66 -2.69 9.50 -10.21
CA VAL A 66 -2.36 8.83 -8.96
C VAL A 66 -1.73 9.80 -7.98
N THR A 67 -1.91 9.50 -6.70
CA THR A 67 -1.26 10.23 -5.61
C THR A 67 -0.23 9.31 -4.97
N VAL A 68 1.01 9.80 -4.87
CA VAL A 68 2.12 9.07 -4.27
C VAL A 68 2.45 9.69 -2.93
N THR A 69 2.42 8.89 -1.87
CA THR A 69 2.68 9.36 -0.51
C THR A 69 3.73 8.52 0.17
N GLY A 70 4.52 9.14 1.03
CA GLY A 70 5.41 8.42 1.94
C GLY A 70 4.65 8.05 3.21
N SER A 71 4.70 6.79 3.60
CA SER A 71 4.06 6.29 4.81
C SER A 71 5.06 5.44 5.59
N GLY A 72 5.87 6.10 6.43
CA GLY A 72 6.95 5.43 7.15
C GLY A 72 7.97 4.81 6.18
N PRO A 73 8.28 3.52 6.30
CA PRO A 73 9.29 2.87 5.46
C PRO A 73 8.79 2.49 4.07
N VAL A 74 7.53 2.79 3.73
CA VAL A 74 6.93 2.40 2.46
C VAL A 74 6.46 3.63 1.68
N VAL A 75 6.39 3.47 0.36
CA VAL A 75 5.74 4.43 -0.53
C VAL A 75 4.40 3.83 -0.94
N GLU A 76 3.35 4.61 -0.83
CA GLU A 76 2.01 4.20 -1.22
C GLU A 76 1.58 4.93 -2.50
N VAL A 77 0.94 4.19 -3.39
CA VAL A 77 0.36 4.73 -4.62
C VAL A 77 -1.15 4.48 -4.56
N TRP A 78 -1.90 5.56 -4.64
CA TRP A 78 -3.36 5.55 -4.58
C TRP A 78 -3.92 6.15 -5.86
N SER A 79 -5.08 5.68 -6.33
CA SER A 79 -5.83 6.51 -7.26
C SER A 79 -6.15 7.83 -6.52
N THR A 80 -6.03 8.95 -7.20
CA THR A 80 -6.28 10.26 -6.57
C THR A 80 -7.72 10.33 -6.04
N ARG A 81 -8.64 9.68 -6.70
CA ARG A 81 -10.03 9.52 -6.27
C ARG A 81 -10.15 8.87 -4.90
N SER A 82 -9.47 7.74 -4.70
CA SER A 82 -9.44 7.01 -3.42
C SER A 82 -8.72 7.81 -2.34
N TRP A 83 -7.63 8.46 -2.71
CA TRP A 83 -6.86 9.30 -1.77
C TRP A 83 -7.70 10.44 -1.22
N LYS A 84 -8.48 11.11 -2.07
CA LYS A 84 -9.35 12.21 -1.63
C LYS A 84 -10.37 11.77 -0.60
N LYS A 85 -10.93 10.57 -0.76
CA LYS A 85 -11.84 9.98 0.24
C LYS A 85 -11.17 9.78 1.59
N ILE A 86 -9.99 9.18 1.59
CA ILE A 86 -9.22 8.92 2.82
C ILE A 86 -8.84 10.23 3.48
N GLN A 87 -8.41 11.21 2.73
CA GLN A 87 -8.06 12.53 3.24
C GLN A 87 -9.25 13.23 3.87
N ASN A 88 -10.42 13.18 3.23
CA ASN A 88 -11.65 13.74 3.80
C ASN A 88 -12.06 13.07 5.10
N GLU A 89 -11.96 11.76 5.18
CA GLU A 89 -12.24 11.00 6.41
C GLU A 89 -11.27 11.39 7.53
N ALA A 90 -10.00 11.54 7.24
CA ALA A 90 -9.00 11.98 8.19
C ALA A 90 -9.27 13.41 8.68
N ASP A 91 -9.60 14.32 7.77
CA ASP A 91 -9.92 15.70 8.09
C ASP A 91 -11.17 15.80 8.97
N GLN A 92 -12.20 15.00 8.69
CA GLN A 92 -13.40 14.94 9.51
C GLN A 92 -13.13 14.39 10.90
N ALA A 93 -12.34 13.35 11.01
CA ALA A 93 -11.95 12.77 12.29
C ALA A 93 -11.17 13.79 13.13
N PHE A 94 -10.27 14.54 12.49
CA PHE A 94 -9.50 15.60 13.15
C PHE A 94 -10.39 16.74 13.61
N ALA A 95 -11.34 17.16 12.80
CA ALA A 95 -12.32 18.20 13.16
C ALA A 95 -13.18 17.77 14.35
N ASN A 96 -13.64 16.52 14.37
CA ASN A 96 -14.43 15.96 15.47
C ASN A 96 -13.65 15.95 16.79
N ILE A 97 -12.37 15.62 16.74
CA ILE A 97 -11.48 15.67 17.93
C ILE A 97 -11.37 17.11 18.44
N ASN A 98 -11.21 18.07 17.55
CA ASN A 98 -11.12 19.49 17.93
C ASN A 98 -12.42 20.00 18.54
N GLU A 99 -13.56 19.59 18.02
CA GLU A 99 -14.88 19.95 18.58
C GLU A 99 -15.06 19.40 20.00
N VAL A 100 -14.62 18.17 20.25
CA VAL A 100 -14.68 17.54 21.58
C VAL A 100 -13.80 18.27 22.58
N LYS A 101 -12.69 18.82 22.15
CA LYS A 101 -11.74 19.56 23.00
C LYS A 101 -12.15 21.03 23.20
N GLY A 102 -12.93 21.53 22.33
CA GLY A 102 -13.40 22.91 22.38
C GLY A 102 -14.58 23.08 23.29
#